data_1c6fc10557602b7baa5bc8991b465bc0
#
_entry.id   1c6fc10557602b7baa5bc8991b465bc0
#
_cell.length_a   1.000
_cell.length_b   1.000
_cell.length_c   1.000
_cell.angle_alpha   90.00
_cell.angle_beta   90.00
_cell.angle_gamma   90.00
#
_symmetry.space_group_name_H-M   'P 1'
#
loop_
_entity.id
_entity.type
_entity.pdbx_description
1 polymer ?
#
loop_
_entity_poly.entity_id
_entity_poly.type
_entity_poly.pdbx_seq_one_letter_code
_entity_poly.pdbx_strand_id
1 'polypeptide(L)'
;MSGATYDTGMLIALDRRKSRALAIHERLFERAVRITVPWVVVAEFWRGRTERRDAILRSVDIEAASIDLAKRAGEALAAVARATIVDAVVMASAAARGDVVYTSDFDDLAALQVR
;
A
#
# COMPACT_ATOMS: atom_id res chain seq x y z
N MET A 1 -9.14 1.17 15.71
CA MET A 1 -7.74 1.43 15.34
C MET A 1 -7.59 1.32 13.84
N SER A 2 -6.94 2.28 13.21
CA SER A 2 -6.73 2.27 11.77
C SER A 2 -5.75 1.18 11.36
N GLY A 3 -6.00 0.55 10.23
CA GLY A 3 -5.05 -0.34 9.61
C GLY A 3 -4.01 0.42 8.79
N ALA A 4 -3.20 -0.31 8.08
CA ALA A 4 -2.16 0.22 7.19
C ALA A 4 -2.40 -0.29 5.77
N THR A 5 -2.17 0.57 4.80
CA THR A 5 -2.16 0.20 3.38
C THR A 5 -0.77 0.52 2.84
N TYR A 6 -0.15 -0.45 2.19
CA TYR A 6 1.17 -0.27 1.58
C TYR A 6 1.03 -0.01 0.09
N ASP A 7 1.77 0.97 -0.39
CA ASP A 7 1.94 1.19 -1.83
C ASP A 7 3.15 0.38 -2.34
N THR A 8 3.41 0.46 -3.63
CA THR A 8 4.53 -0.24 -4.25
C THR A 8 5.87 0.21 -3.68
N GLY A 9 6.01 1.51 -3.42
CA GLY A 9 7.24 2.06 -2.84
C GLY A 9 7.59 1.45 -1.50
N MET A 10 6.58 1.24 -0.63
CA MET A 10 6.81 0.60 0.66
C MET A 10 7.28 -0.84 0.49
N LEU A 11 6.67 -1.61 -0.42
CA LEU A 11 7.08 -2.98 -0.68
C LEU A 11 8.50 -3.05 -1.23
N ILE A 12 8.85 -2.14 -2.14
CA ILE A 12 10.21 -2.06 -2.68
C ILE A 12 11.21 -1.73 -1.57
N ALA A 13 10.86 -0.82 -0.67
CA ALA A 13 11.73 -0.47 0.46
C ALA A 13 11.95 -1.67 1.37
N LEU A 14 10.93 -2.48 1.61
CA LEU A 14 11.07 -3.73 2.38
C LEU A 14 11.97 -4.73 1.64
N ASP A 15 11.79 -4.88 0.34
CA ASP A 15 12.60 -5.79 -0.48
C ASP A 15 14.08 -5.37 -0.47
N ARG A 16 14.35 -4.07 -0.49
CA ARG A 16 15.70 -3.51 -0.41
C ARG A 16 16.24 -3.42 1.01
N ARG A 17 15.48 -3.91 1.97
CA ARG A 17 15.86 -3.95 3.38
C ARG A 17 16.21 -2.58 3.95
N LYS A 18 15.47 -1.56 3.56
CA LYS A 18 15.63 -0.22 4.11
C LYS A 18 15.26 -0.25 5.59
N SER A 19 16.14 0.27 6.43
CA SER A 19 15.99 0.15 7.88
C SER A 19 14.70 0.78 8.41
N ARG A 20 14.29 1.93 7.88
CA ARG A 20 13.04 2.57 8.32
C ARG A 20 11.81 1.74 7.92
N ALA A 21 11.80 1.18 6.72
CA ALA A 21 10.71 0.34 6.27
C ALA A 21 10.60 -0.92 7.12
N LEU A 22 11.72 -1.56 7.40
CA LEU A 22 11.74 -2.75 8.25
C LEU A 22 11.26 -2.44 9.67
N ALA A 23 11.70 -1.31 10.23
CA ALA A 23 11.28 -0.90 11.57
C ALA A 23 9.77 -0.62 11.64
N ILE A 24 9.23 0.07 10.64
CA ILE A 24 7.79 0.36 10.56
C ILE A 24 7.00 -0.94 10.45
N HIS A 25 7.41 -1.83 9.54
CA HIS A 25 6.73 -3.09 9.32
C HIS A 25 6.72 -3.95 10.59
N GLU A 26 7.86 -4.05 11.26
CA GLU A 26 7.97 -4.78 12.52
C GLU A 26 7.06 -4.21 13.60
N ARG A 27 7.01 -2.87 13.73
CA ARG A 27 6.14 -2.22 14.70
C ARG A 27 4.67 -2.47 14.42
N LEU A 28 4.26 -2.40 13.17
CA LEU A 28 2.88 -2.68 12.80
C LEU A 28 2.51 -4.13 13.12
N PHE A 29 3.42 -5.05 12.82
CA PHE A 29 3.23 -6.46 13.13
C PHE A 29 3.10 -6.69 14.63
N GLU A 30 3.99 -6.11 15.44
CA GLU A 30 3.96 -6.24 16.91
C GLU A 30 2.66 -5.71 17.51
N ARG A 31 2.10 -4.67 16.92
CA ARG A 31 0.85 -4.06 17.39
C ARG A 31 -0.39 -4.70 16.79
N ALA A 32 -0.23 -5.78 16.05
CA ALA A 32 -1.31 -6.49 15.38
C ALA A 32 -2.15 -5.57 14.47
N VAL A 33 -1.51 -4.59 13.84
CA VAL A 33 -2.16 -3.72 12.86
C VAL A 33 -2.35 -4.50 11.56
N ARG A 34 -3.56 -4.46 11.01
CA ARG A 34 -3.84 -5.10 9.74
C ARG A 34 -3.15 -4.33 8.62
N ILE A 35 -2.34 -5.04 7.82
CA ILE A 35 -1.62 -4.46 6.69
C ILE A 35 -2.26 -4.98 5.41
N THR A 36 -2.75 -4.08 4.58
CA THR A 36 -3.42 -4.42 3.32
C THR A 36 -2.60 -3.92 2.14
N VAL A 37 -2.50 -4.75 1.12
CA VAL A 37 -1.85 -4.42 -0.15
C VAL A 37 -2.88 -4.65 -1.26
N PRO A 38 -3.29 -3.59 -1.99
CA PRO A 38 -4.22 -3.74 -3.11
C PRO A 38 -3.61 -4.59 -4.23
N TRP A 39 -4.45 -5.33 -4.94
CA TRP A 39 -4.02 -6.24 -6.02
C TRP A 39 -3.13 -5.55 -7.07
N VAL A 40 -3.42 -4.29 -7.39
CA VAL A 40 -2.67 -3.56 -8.43
C VAL A 40 -1.23 -3.31 -7.98
N VAL A 41 -1.01 -3.10 -6.69
CA VAL A 41 0.32 -2.96 -6.09
C VAL A 41 1.09 -4.28 -6.21
N VAL A 42 0.41 -5.41 -5.99
CA VAL A 42 1.01 -6.73 -6.18
C VAL A 42 1.51 -6.87 -7.63
N ALA A 43 0.68 -6.51 -8.60
CA ALA A 43 1.06 -6.61 -10.01
C ALA A 43 2.30 -5.78 -10.33
N GLU A 44 2.37 -4.56 -9.82
CA GLU A 44 3.50 -3.67 -10.04
C GLU A 44 4.77 -4.18 -9.34
N PHE A 45 4.63 -4.67 -8.12
CA PHE A 45 5.75 -5.19 -7.32
C PHE A 45 6.31 -6.49 -7.88
N TRP A 46 5.45 -7.36 -8.41
CA TRP A 46 5.83 -8.70 -8.88
C TRP A 46 6.62 -8.71 -10.17
N ARG A 47 6.89 -7.58 -10.74
CA ARG A 47 7.72 -7.44 -11.95
C ARG A 47 9.13 -8.02 -11.77
N GLY A 48 9.66 -8.01 -10.54
CA GLY A 48 10.91 -8.65 -10.19
C GLY A 48 10.67 -9.83 -9.26
N ARG A 49 10.43 -11.00 -9.82
CA ARG A 49 10.08 -12.20 -9.07
C ARG A 49 11.25 -12.71 -8.24
N THR A 50 11.10 -12.80 -6.91
CA THR A 50 12.07 -13.38 -6.00
C THR A 50 11.39 -14.05 -4.82
N GLU A 51 12.10 -14.95 -4.13
CA GLU A 51 11.58 -15.58 -2.92
C GLU A 51 11.31 -14.55 -1.82
N ARG A 52 12.16 -13.51 -1.73
CA ARG A 52 11.97 -12.44 -0.74
C ARG A 52 10.69 -11.69 -0.99
N ARG A 53 10.39 -11.34 -2.24
CA ARG A 53 9.15 -10.66 -2.59
C ARG A 53 7.93 -11.52 -2.29
N ASP A 54 8.02 -12.80 -2.59
CA ASP A 54 6.96 -13.75 -2.27
C ASP A 54 6.72 -13.81 -0.75
N ALA A 55 7.79 -13.87 0.04
CA ALA A 55 7.69 -13.88 1.49
C ALA A 55 7.04 -12.60 2.03
N ILE A 56 7.38 -11.44 1.47
CA ILE A 56 6.77 -10.16 1.84
C ILE A 56 5.26 -10.22 1.58
N LEU A 57 4.85 -10.67 0.41
CA LEU A 57 3.44 -10.72 0.04
C LEU A 57 2.65 -11.70 0.92
N ARG A 58 3.28 -12.77 1.39
CA ARG A 58 2.61 -13.71 2.30
C ARG A 58 2.43 -13.15 3.72
N SER A 59 3.14 -12.10 4.06
CA SER A 59 3.06 -11.49 5.40
C SER A 59 1.96 -10.43 5.53
N VAL A 60 1.26 -10.11 4.46
CA VAL A 60 0.25 -9.06 4.41
C VAL A 60 -1.07 -9.58 3.83
N ASP A 61 -2.13 -8.82 4.02
CA ASP A 61 -3.43 -9.13 3.42
C ASP A 61 -3.49 -8.53 2.02
N ILE A 62 -3.81 -9.35 1.04
CA ILE A 62 -3.95 -8.89 -0.34
C ILE A 62 -5.43 -8.59 -0.62
N GLU A 63 -5.71 -7.38 -1.08
CA GLU A 63 -7.06 -6.99 -1.45
C GLU A 63 -7.31 -7.28 -2.92
N ALA A 64 -8.32 -8.10 -3.19
CA ALA A 64 -8.70 -8.44 -4.56
C ALA A 64 -9.37 -7.26 -5.27
N ALA A 65 -9.35 -7.30 -6.60
CA ALA A 65 -10.05 -6.32 -7.42
C ALA A 65 -11.57 -6.43 -7.20
N SER A 66 -12.24 -5.28 -7.21
CA SER A 66 -13.70 -5.23 -7.15
C SER A 66 -14.21 -4.08 -8.03
N ILE A 67 -15.46 -4.19 -8.44
CA ILE A 67 -16.11 -3.12 -9.22
C ILE A 67 -16.23 -1.84 -8.37
N ASP A 68 -16.58 -1.98 -7.11
CA ASP A 68 -16.71 -0.82 -6.21
C ASP A 68 -15.38 -0.07 -6.09
N LEU A 69 -14.30 -0.80 -5.86
CA LEU A 69 -12.96 -0.21 -5.76
C LEU A 69 -12.56 0.47 -7.08
N ALA A 70 -12.83 -0.18 -8.21
CA ALA A 70 -12.52 0.38 -9.53
C ALA A 70 -13.26 1.71 -9.77
N LYS A 71 -14.53 1.77 -9.39
CA LYS A 71 -15.33 3.01 -9.53
C LYS A 71 -14.79 4.12 -8.65
N ARG A 72 -14.45 3.82 -7.41
CA ARG A 72 -13.87 4.80 -6.49
C ARG A 72 -12.53 5.33 -6.99
N ALA A 73 -11.70 4.45 -7.53
CA ALA A 73 -10.43 4.83 -8.12
C ALA A 73 -10.63 5.73 -9.35
N GLY A 74 -11.62 5.40 -10.19
CA GLY A 74 -11.97 6.21 -11.36
C GLY A 74 -12.41 7.62 -10.96
N GLU A 75 -13.23 7.73 -9.93
CA GLU A 75 -13.67 9.03 -9.41
C GLU A 75 -12.48 9.84 -8.89
N ALA A 76 -11.54 9.20 -8.20
CA ALA A 76 -10.33 9.87 -7.72
C ALA A 76 -9.46 10.36 -8.89
N LEU A 77 -9.32 9.56 -9.94
CA LEU A 77 -8.58 9.97 -11.15
C LEU A 77 -9.19 11.19 -11.83
N ALA A 78 -10.51 11.25 -11.85
CA ALA A 78 -11.21 12.40 -12.45
C ALA A 78 -10.99 13.67 -11.64
N ALA A 79 -10.82 13.56 -10.34
CA ALA A 79 -10.65 14.69 -9.43
C ALA A 79 -9.20 15.17 -9.33
N VAL A 80 -8.23 14.29 -9.54
CA VAL A 80 -6.80 14.58 -9.33
C VAL A 80 -6.03 14.35 -10.63
N ALA A 81 -5.64 15.46 -11.28
CA ALA A 81 -4.77 15.39 -12.45
C ALA A 81 -3.40 14.82 -12.02
N ARG A 82 -2.80 13.98 -12.84
CA ARG A 82 -1.47 13.38 -12.65
C ARG A 82 -1.42 12.17 -11.72
N ALA A 83 -2.53 11.73 -11.16
CA ALA A 83 -2.54 10.47 -10.42
C ALA A 83 -2.46 9.29 -11.41
N THR A 84 -1.71 8.26 -11.04
CA THR A 84 -1.71 7.00 -11.79
C THR A 84 -2.87 6.13 -11.32
N ILE A 85 -3.21 5.11 -12.11
CA ILE A 85 -4.21 4.12 -11.69
C ILE A 85 -3.79 3.45 -10.38
N VAL A 86 -2.51 3.12 -10.24
CA VAL A 86 -2.01 2.48 -9.02
C VAL A 86 -2.22 3.39 -7.81
N ASP A 87 -1.83 4.67 -7.92
CA ASP A 87 -2.03 5.65 -6.85
C ASP A 87 -3.50 5.81 -6.49
N ALA A 88 -4.36 5.90 -7.50
CA ALA A 88 -5.80 6.06 -7.28
C ALA A 88 -6.41 4.86 -6.56
N VAL A 89 -6.00 3.64 -6.93
CA VAL A 89 -6.48 2.42 -6.27
C VAL A 89 -5.99 2.36 -4.83
N VAL A 90 -4.71 2.69 -4.59
CA VAL A 90 -4.15 2.72 -3.24
C VAL A 90 -4.92 3.70 -2.35
N MET A 91 -5.15 4.91 -2.84
CA MET A 91 -5.87 5.94 -2.08
C MET A 91 -7.33 5.55 -1.83
N ALA A 92 -8.02 5.04 -2.83
CA ALA A 92 -9.41 4.62 -2.70
C ALA A 92 -9.54 3.43 -1.73
N SER A 93 -8.63 2.48 -1.81
CA SER A 93 -8.58 1.31 -0.94
C SER A 93 -8.37 1.73 0.52
N ALA A 94 -7.37 2.56 0.77
CA ALA A 94 -7.06 3.05 2.11
C ALA A 94 -8.21 3.87 2.68
N ALA A 95 -8.78 4.77 1.89
CA ALA A 95 -9.89 5.62 2.32
C ALA A 95 -11.12 4.79 2.72
N ALA A 96 -11.42 3.73 1.98
CA ALA A 96 -12.57 2.87 2.27
C ALA A 96 -12.45 2.19 3.63
N ARG A 97 -11.24 1.93 4.10
CA ARG A 97 -10.99 1.30 5.40
C ARG A 97 -10.59 2.30 6.49
N GLY A 98 -10.30 3.55 6.14
CA GLY A 98 -9.77 4.52 7.10
C GLY A 98 -8.32 4.23 7.47
N ASP A 99 -7.55 3.67 6.56
CA ASP A 99 -6.16 3.28 6.79
C ASP A 99 -5.18 4.45 6.62
N VAL A 100 -4.00 4.29 7.21
CA VAL A 100 -2.83 5.12 6.91
C VAL A 100 -2.09 4.48 5.73
N VAL A 101 -1.72 5.29 4.74
CA VAL A 101 -0.92 4.81 3.61
C VAL A 101 0.57 4.98 3.92
N TYR A 102 1.31 3.90 3.78
CA TYR A 102 2.76 3.91 3.92
C TYR A 102 3.42 3.79 2.55
N THR A 103 4.42 4.62 2.33
CA THR A 103 5.13 4.74 1.06
C THR A 103 6.64 4.78 1.31
N SER A 104 7.43 4.70 0.25
CA SER A 104 8.89 4.83 0.35
C SER A 104 9.36 6.24 0.69
N ASP A 105 8.51 7.24 0.50
CA ASP A 105 8.84 8.63 0.85
C ASP A 105 8.42 8.88 2.30
N PHE A 106 9.31 8.50 3.22
CA PHE A 106 9.02 8.59 4.65
C PHE A 106 8.96 10.03 5.17
N ASP A 107 9.53 10.97 4.46
CA ASP A 107 9.51 12.38 4.88
C ASP A 107 8.11 12.97 4.66
N ASP A 108 7.36 12.45 3.70
CA ASP A 108 6.02 12.90 3.38
C ASP A 108 4.92 12.02 3.95
N LEU A 109 5.23 11.09 4.85
CA LEU A 109 4.25 10.17 5.42
C LEU A 109 3.03 10.88 6.00
N ALA A 110 3.26 12.00 6.70
CA ALA A 110 2.18 12.75 7.32
C ALA A 110 1.20 13.32 6.27
N ALA A 111 1.70 13.70 5.11
CA ALA A 111 0.88 14.24 4.01
C ALA A 111 0.08 13.15 3.32
N LEU A 112 0.47 11.88 3.47
CA LEU A 112 -0.16 10.74 2.80
C LEU A 112 -1.10 9.97 3.71
N GLN A 113 -1.36 10.44 4.91
CA GLN A 113 -2.34 9.82 5.79
C GLN A 113 -3.74 10.02 5.23
N VAL A 114 -4.45 8.91 5.06
CA VAL A 114 -5.83 8.88 4.59
C VAL A 114 -6.71 8.49 5.76
N ARG A 115 -7.65 9.36 6.10
CA ARG A 115 -8.52 9.16 7.26
C ARG A 115 -9.99 9.06 6.88
#